data_0b3cec7f09ee674a29e8373cda6b8754
#
_entry.id   0b3cec7f09ee674a29e8373cda6b8754
#
_cell.length_a   1.000
_cell.length_b   1.000
_cell.length_c   1.000
_cell.angle_alpha   90.00
_cell.angle_beta   90.00
_cell.angle_gamma   90.00
#
_symmetry.space_group_name_H-M   'P 1'
#
loop_
_entity.id
_entity.type
_entity.pdbx_description
1 polymer ?
#
loop_
_entity_poly.entity_id
_entity_poly.type
_entity_poly.pdbx_seq_one_letter_code
_entity_poly.pdbx_strand_id
1 'polypeptide(L)'
;MKHIFLKTALAALLIGGVATSCINDLNISSIDPQSSSSYEDMELLAKVYSTLGLTGQKGPAGSGDISSDEGESGFYRTTFNLQELCTDECLWAWQTDTDIPQITNIDWTASSPRVQWTFQRLAFDVTLCNFYLTNTEDKADDPNYKLYRAEVRFLRALHLWYFLDLWGKAPFKTTYDIYELPVEKAGKDLYDWIDQELTDIEPQLAEVGEFNNSANFGRADKGAAYMLHARLALNSEVYTKGAVKDYQKAIDYCNLLDGKYELSKAEKNGYTGYEQVFMADNDQNVQAMKEIILPIRQDGAKTKCYSG
;
A
#
# COMPACT_ATOMS: atom_id res chain seq x y z
N MET A 1 40.58 54.28 32.93
CA MET A 1 40.30 53.81 31.57
C MET A 1 40.83 52.41 31.26
N LYS A 2 42.02 51.99 31.65
CA LYS A 2 42.55 50.63 31.36
C LYS A 2 41.72 49.46 31.95
N HIS A 3 41.10 49.63 33.10
CA HIS A 3 40.30 48.57 33.73
C HIS A 3 38.89 48.36 33.14
N ILE A 4 38.37 49.37 32.44
CA ILE A 4 37.07 49.26 31.78
C ILE A 4 37.22 48.47 30.44
N PHE A 5 38.32 48.76 29.70
CA PHE A 5 38.64 48.04 28.47
C PHE A 5 38.90 46.54 28.70
N LEU A 6 39.52 46.19 29.84
CA LEU A 6 39.81 44.79 30.15
C LEU A 6 38.54 44.01 30.53
N LYS A 7 37.58 44.67 31.22
CA LYS A 7 36.30 44.06 31.58
C LYS A 7 35.35 43.88 30.36
N THR A 8 35.38 44.83 29.44
CA THR A 8 34.58 44.70 28.19
C THR A 8 35.18 43.68 27.23
N ALA A 9 36.51 43.56 27.13
CA ALA A 9 37.16 42.52 26.36
C ALA A 9 36.90 41.09 26.93
N LEU A 10 36.90 40.94 28.27
CA LEU A 10 36.60 39.66 28.88
C LEU A 10 35.13 39.27 28.74
N ALA A 11 34.20 40.23 28.82
CA ALA A 11 32.77 39.99 28.60
C ALA A 11 32.48 39.62 27.10
N ALA A 12 33.17 40.21 26.16
CA ALA A 12 33.05 39.89 24.73
C ALA A 12 33.59 38.47 24.40
N LEU A 13 34.66 38.03 25.10
CA LEU A 13 35.20 36.68 24.93
C LEU A 13 34.27 35.59 25.54
N LEU A 14 33.57 35.91 26.63
CA LEU A 14 32.61 34.99 27.22
C LEU A 14 31.32 34.85 26.39
N ILE A 15 30.87 35.88 25.69
CA ILE A 15 29.69 35.84 24.85
C ILE A 15 29.99 35.13 23.50
N GLY A 16 31.21 35.25 22.97
CA GLY A 16 31.66 34.58 21.74
C GLY A 16 31.85 33.06 21.90
N GLY A 17 32.13 32.59 23.11
CA GLY A 17 32.35 31.16 23.38
C GLY A 17 31.07 30.34 23.57
N VAL A 18 29.92 30.99 23.83
CA VAL A 18 28.66 30.30 24.09
C VAL A 18 27.83 30.13 22.81
N ALA A 19 28.14 30.89 21.75
CA ALA A 19 27.35 30.84 20.50
C ALA A 19 27.76 29.73 19.53
N THR A 20 28.89 29.05 19.73
CA THR A 20 29.36 27.97 18.84
C THR A 20 29.08 26.54 19.34
N SER A 21 28.53 26.40 20.55
CA SER A 21 28.35 25.10 21.19
C SER A 21 27.07 24.35 20.80
N CYS A 22 26.06 25.01 20.21
CA CYS A 22 24.76 24.36 19.99
C CYS A 22 24.46 23.99 18.54
N ILE A 23 25.26 24.40 17.56
CA ILE A 23 24.94 24.16 16.14
C ILE A 23 25.43 22.78 15.68
N ASN A 24 26.50 22.25 16.26
CA ASN A 24 27.01 20.92 15.92
C ASN A 24 26.30 19.78 16.65
N ASP A 25 25.63 20.04 17.76
CA ASP A 25 24.86 19.03 18.52
C ASP A 25 23.51 18.66 17.84
N LEU A 26 23.08 19.44 16.85
CA LEU A 26 21.86 19.15 16.07
C LEU A 26 22.13 18.26 14.86
N ASN A 27 23.38 18.01 14.52
CA ASN A 27 23.78 17.15 13.41
C ASN A 27 24.23 15.78 13.93
N ILE A 28 23.40 15.12 14.71
CA ILE A 28 23.68 13.80 15.23
C ILE A 28 23.37 12.79 14.13
N SER A 29 24.38 12.08 13.65
CA SER A 29 24.15 10.83 12.94
C SER A 29 23.50 9.83 13.87
N SER A 30 22.52 9.08 13.39
CA SER A 30 21.88 8.04 14.17
C SER A 30 22.92 7.09 14.77
N ILE A 31 22.89 6.89 16.09
CA ILE A 31 23.79 5.97 16.83
C ILE A 31 23.29 4.53 16.63
N ASP A 32 22.05 4.33 16.28
CA ASP A 32 21.48 3.02 15.98
C ASP A 32 21.88 2.58 14.57
N PRO A 33 22.70 1.54 14.41
CA PRO A 33 23.11 1.03 13.10
C PRO A 33 21.94 0.43 12.31
N GLN A 34 20.77 0.27 12.91
CA GLN A 34 19.53 -0.19 12.25
C GLN A 34 18.66 0.97 11.76
N SER A 35 18.96 2.22 12.15
CA SER A 35 18.27 3.40 11.65
C SER A 35 19.09 4.03 10.52
N SER A 36 18.56 4.03 9.30
CA SER A 36 19.12 4.74 8.16
C SER A 36 18.41 6.09 8.02
N SER A 37 19.19 7.16 7.87
CA SER A 37 18.67 8.48 7.50
C SER A 37 18.61 8.68 5.98
N SER A 38 19.12 7.74 5.20
CA SER A 38 19.09 7.73 3.74
C SER A 38 18.47 6.41 3.27
N TYR A 39 17.61 6.49 2.28
CA TYR A 39 16.96 5.35 1.65
C TYR A 39 17.34 5.34 0.18
N GLU A 40 17.69 4.18 -0.35
CA GLU A 40 17.74 3.99 -1.79
C GLU A 40 16.31 3.92 -2.34
N ASP A 41 16.01 4.70 -3.35
CA ASP A 41 14.65 4.84 -3.88
C ASP A 41 14.04 3.50 -4.31
N MET A 42 14.86 2.60 -4.86
CA MET A 42 14.39 1.27 -5.27
C MET A 42 14.09 0.36 -4.08
N GLU A 43 14.82 0.48 -2.97
CA GLU A 43 14.51 -0.23 -1.73
C GLU A 43 13.20 0.28 -1.13
N LEU A 44 12.98 1.60 -1.21
CA LEU A 44 11.73 2.20 -0.76
C LEU A 44 10.54 1.78 -1.65
N LEU A 45 10.72 1.72 -2.98
CA LEU A 45 9.73 1.17 -3.90
C LEU A 45 9.40 -0.30 -3.56
N ALA A 46 10.43 -1.11 -3.34
CA ALA A 46 10.26 -2.50 -2.92
C ALA A 46 9.51 -2.59 -1.58
N LYS A 47 9.79 -1.70 -0.63
CA LYS A 47 9.05 -1.62 0.64
C LYS A 47 7.58 -1.29 0.42
N VAL A 48 7.24 -0.35 -0.47
CA VAL A 48 5.84 -0.03 -0.82
C VAL A 48 5.10 -1.26 -1.32
N TYR A 49 5.68 -2.02 -2.25
CA TYR A 49 5.07 -3.27 -2.72
C TYR A 49 5.00 -4.36 -1.66
N SER A 50 6.03 -4.46 -0.82
CA SER A 50 6.12 -5.51 0.19
C SER A 50 5.05 -5.40 1.27
N THR A 51 4.45 -4.22 1.49
CA THR A 51 3.35 -4.05 2.47
C THR A 51 2.11 -4.85 2.11
N LEU A 52 1.91 -5.18 0.83
CA LEU A 52 0.83 -6.05 0.40
C LEU A 52 1.00 -7.49 0.92
N GLY A 53 2.25 -7.98 1.05
CA GLY A 53 2.56 -9.36 1.41
C GLY A 53 3.22 -9.53 2.78
N LEU A 54 3.76 -8.47 3.38
CA LEU A 54 4.50 -8.53 4.65
C LEU A 54 3.85 -7.67 5.73
N THR A 55 4.02 -8.10 6.97
CA THR A 55 3.55 -7.37 8.16
C THR A 55 4.62 -6.47 8.76
N GLY A 56 5.88 -6.68 8.37
CA GLY A 56 7.04 -5.92 8.84
C GLY A 56 8.32 -6.35 8.16
N GLN A 57 9.45 -5.78 8.60
CA GLN A 57 10.76 -6.00 7.95
C GLN A 57 11.33 -7.41 8.16
N LYS A 58 10.89 -8.12 9.19
CA LYS A 58 11.38 -9.48 9.53
C LYS A 58 10.35 -10.57 9.23
N GLY A 59 9.35 -10.28 8.41
CA GLY A 59 8.27 -11.21 8.10
C GLY A 59 7.34 -11.41 9.31
N PRO A 60 6.81 -12.63 9.53
CA PRO A 60 5.74 -12.85 10.51
C PRO A 60 6.19 -12.77 11.97
N ALA A 61 7.49 -12.69 12.27
CA ALA A 61 8.04 -12.89 13.61
C ALA A 61 8.85 -11.71 14.13
N GLY A 62 8.50 -10.49 13.82
CA GLY A 62 9.12 -9.34 14.45
C GLY A 62 9.26 -8.09 13.60
N SER A 63 9.43 -6.96 14.25
CA SER A 63 9.55 -5.63 13.65
C SER A 63 8.34 -5.25 12.78
N GLY A 64 7.13 -5.44 13.35
CA GLY A 64 5.88 -5.06 12.70
C GLY A 64 5.85 -3.60 12.29
N ASP A 65 5.26 -3.30 11.14
CA ASP A 65 5.10 -1.93 10.64
C ASP A 65 4.08 -1.12 11.43
N ILE A 66 3.13 -1.80 12.07
CA ILE A 66 2.07 -1.19 12.87
C ILE A 66 2.06 -1.77 14.29
N SER A 67 1.49 -1.04 15.26
CA SER A 67 1.42 -1.46 16.66
C SER A 67 0.30 -2.47 16.90
N SER A 68 0.49 -3.71 16.45
CA SER A 68 -0.49 -4.80 16.55
C SER A 68 0.22 -6.14 16.42
N ASP A 69 -0.54 -7.24 16.45
CA ASP A 69 -0.01 -8.56 16.18
C ASP A 69 0.51 -8.65 14.73
N GLU A 70 1.84 -8.78 14.58
CA GLU A 70 2.46 -8.85 13.26
C GLU A 70 2.03 -10.12 12.49
N GLY A 71 1.67 -11.20 13.17
CA GLY A 71 1.17 -12.43 12.53
C GLY A 71 -0.20 -12.27 11.92
N GLU A 72 -0.99 -11.29 12.35
CA GLU A 72 -2.38 -11.10 11.92
C GLU A 72 -2.65 -9.78 11.18
N SER A 73 -1.70 -8.85 11.18
CA SER A 73 -1.89 -7.49 10.68
C SER A 73 -1.48 -7.27 9.22
N GLY A 74 -1.30 -8.34 8.43
CA GLY A 74 -0.97 -8.25 7.00
C GLY A 74 -2.13 -7.72 6.18
N PHE A 75 -1.84 -6.92 5.14
CA PHE A 75 -2.83 -6.32 4.26
C PHE A 75 -3.84 -7.34 3.71
N TYR A 76 -3.35 -8.40 3.06
CA TYR A 76 -4.23 -9.42 2.46
C TYR A 76 -5.11 -10.10 3.51
N ARG A 77 -4.50 -10.55 4.64
CA ARG A 77 -5.24 -11.25 5.69
C ARG A 77 -6.33 -10.38 6.31
N THR A 78 -6.01 -9.14 6.64
CA THR A 78 -6.97 -8.24 7.30
C THR A 78 -8.09 -7.81 6.37
N THR A 79 -7.81 -7.48 5.12
CA THR A 79 -8.84 -7.11 4.13
C THR A 79 -9.73 -8.31 3.80
N PHE A 80 -9.15 -9.50 3.58
CA PHE A 80 -9.89 -10.74 3.38
C PHE A 80 -10.82 -11.03 4.55
N ASN A 81 -10.32 -10.94 5.78
CA ASN A 81 -11.14 -11.21 6.97
C ASN A 81 -12.37 -10.30 7.04
N LEU A 82 -12.25 -9.02 6.72
CA LEU A 82 -13.38 -8.10 6.77
C LEU A 82 -14.33 -8.21 5.58
N GLN A 83 -13.87 -8.71 4.43
CA GLN A 83 -14.71 -8.87 3.24
C GLN A 83 -15.38 -10.24 3.18
N GLU A 84 -14.70 -11.31 3.60
CA GLU A 84 -15.15 -12.68 3.35
C GLU A 84 -15.75 -13.37 4.59
N LEU A 85 -15.22 -13.12 5.80
CA LEU A 85 -15.71 -13.83 7.00
C LEU A 85 -17.12 -13.39 7.44
N CYS A 86 -17.64 -12.30 6.92
CA CYS A 86 -19.01 -11.83 7.14
C CYS A 86 -20.01 -12.40 6.10
N THR A 87 -19.55 -13.29 5.22
CA THR A 87 -20.36 -13.96 4.19
C THR A 87 -20.58 -15.43 4.55
N ASP A 88 -21.36 -16.13 3.72
CA ASP A 88 -21.55 -17.59 3.80
C ASP A 88 -20.55 -18.37 2.93
N GLU A 89 -19.63 -17.69 2.26
CA GLU A 89 -18.63 -18.30 1.37
C GLU A 89 -17.39 -18.79 2.13
N CYS A 90 -17.08 -18.20 3.29
CA CYS A 90 -15.87 -18.50 4.05
C CYS A 90 -16.15 -18.69 5.54
N LEU A 91 -15.55 -19.73 6.12
CA LEU A 91 -15.58 -20.01 7.55
C LEU A 91 -14.17 -20.15 8.09
N TRP A 92 -13.84 -19.36 9.10
CA TRP A 92 -12.56 -19.45 9.78
C TRP A 92 -12.47 -20.73 10.62
N ALA A 93 -11.40 -21.49 10.46
CA ALA A 93 -11.25 -22.78 11.14
C ALA A 93 -11.15 -22.66 12.68
N TRP A 94 -10.53 -21.58 13.15
CA TRP A 94 -10.36 -21.31 14.58
C TRP A 94 -11.42 -20.32 15.09
N GLN A 95 -12.61 -20.81 15.32
CA GLN A 95 -13.78 -20.02 15.73
C GLN A 95 -13.64 -19.29 17.08
N THR A 96 -12.58 -19.60 17.85
CA THR A 96 -12.30 -18.97 19.15
C THR A 96 -11.26 -17.86 19.05
N ASP A 97 -10.74 -17.58 17.85
CA ASP A 97 -9.81 -16.48 17.66
C ASP A 97 -10.47 -15.14 17.98
N THR A 98 -9.64 -14.21 18.42
CA THR A 98 -10.09 -12.86 18.81
C THR A 98 -10.92 -12.23 17.70
N ASP A 99 -12.12 -11.75 18.04
CA ASP A 99 -13.15 -11.08 17.24
C ASP A 99 -13.64 -11.80 15.97
N ILE A 100 -13.21 -13.04 15.69
CA ILE A 100 -13.76 -13.85 14.59
C ILE A 100 -15.26 -14.07 14.72
N PRO A 101 -15.80 -14.48 15.92
CA PRO A 101 -17.23 -14.62 16.08
C PRO A 101 -18.02 -13.35 15.77
N GLN A 102 -17.48 -12.19 16.16
CA GLN A 102 -18.13 -10.89 15.90
C GLN A 102 -18.18 -10.57 14.41
N ILE A 103 -17.09 -10.86 13.66
CA ILE A 103 -17.09 -10.64 12.20
C ILE A 103 -18.05 -11.61 11.51
N THR A 104 -17.99 -12.89 11.84
CA THR A 104 -18.88 -13.91 11.26
C THR A 104 -20.36 -13.64 11.54
N ASN A 105 -20.69 -13.14 12.73
CA ASN A 105 -22.07 -12.83 13.13
C ASN A 105 -22.50 -11.40 12.76
N ILE A 106 -21.64 -10.61 12.12
CA ILE A 106 -21.92 -9.21 11.72
C ILE A 106 -22.26 -8.33 12.93
N ASP A 107 -21.58 -8.54 14.07
CA ASP A 107 -21.76 -7.78 15.31
C ASP A 107 -20.46 -7.11 15.83
N TRP A 108 -19.49 -6.86 14.94
CA TRP A 108 -18.26 -6.15 15.26
C TRP A 108 -18.51 -4.73 15.77
N THR A 109 -17.52 -4.21 16.47
CA THR A 109 -17.51 -2.84 16.98
C THR A 109 -16.25 -2.09 16.52
N ALA A 110 -16.20 -0.79 16.77
CA ALA A 110 -15.01 0.03 16.51
C ALA A 110 -13.76 -0.42 17.31
N SER A 111 -13.94 -1.21 18.36
CA SER A 111 -12.86 -1.77 19.17
C SER A 111 -12.47 -3.21 18.76
N SER A 112 -13.09 -3.77 17.73
CA SER A 112 -12.69 -5.08 17.20
C SER A 112 -11.26 -5.03 16.66
N PRO A 113 -10.33 -5.87 17.15
CA PRO A 113 -8.91 -5.81 16.77
C PRO A 113 -8.68 -5.87 15.26
N ARG A 114 -9.35 -6.76 14.52
CA ARG A 114 -9.17 -6.87 13.06
C ARG A 114 -9.65 -5.63 12.31
N VAL A 115 -10.71 -4.97 12.77
CA VAL A 115 -11.15 -3.69 12.21
C VAL A 115 -10.07 -2.62 12.42
N GLN A 116 -9.49 -2.56 13.64
CA GLN A 116 -8.41 -1.64 13.95
C GLN A 116 -7.15 -1.94 13.15
N TRP A 117 -6.72 -3.20 13.08
CA TRP A 117 -5.50 -3.58 12.34
C TRP A 117 -5.62 -3.30 10.85
N THR A 118 -6.78 -3.57 10.25
CA THR A 118 -7.03 -3.23 8.83
C THR A 118 -6.92 -1.73 8.60
N PHE A 119 -7.55 -0.93 9.47
CA PHE A 119 -7.46 0.54 9.38
C PHE A 119 -6.01 1.04 9.49
N GLN A 120 -5.27 0.55 10.48
CA GLN A 120 -3.86 0.92 10.71
C GLN A 120 -2.98 0.49 9.54
N ARG A 121 -3.18 -0.71 9.00
CA ARG A 121 -2.44 -1.23 7.84
C ARG A 121 -2.65 -0.33 6.62
N LEU A 122 -3.89 -0.05 6.26
CA LEU A 122 -4.20 0.81 5.12
C LEU A 122 -3.67 2.24 5.30
N ALA A 123 -3.76 2.80 6.52
CA ALA A 123 -3.23 4.13 6.82
C ALA A 123 -1.70 4.19 6.71
N PHE A 124 -1.02 3.15 7.19
CA PHE A 124 0.43 3.00 7.04
C PHE A 124 0.82 2.92 5.57
N ASP A 125 0.15 2.08 4.79
CA ASP A 125 0.45 1.84 3.39
C ASP A 125 0.24 3.12 2.53
N VAL A 126 -0.85 3.88 2.77
CA VAL A 126 -1.06 5.20 2.16
C VAL A 126 0.05 6.18 2.54
N THR A 127 0.46 6.20 3.82
CA THR A 127 1.53 7.07 4.31
C THR A 127 2.87 6.73 3.65
N LEU A 128 3.18 5.44 3.49
CA LEU A 128 4.39 4.98 2.82
C LEU A 128 4.40 5.35 1.33
N CYS A 129 3.25 5.24 0.64
CA CYS A 129 3.11 5.73 -0.72
C CYS A 129 3.40 7.24 -0.82
N ASN A 130 2.83 8.04 0.10
CA ASN A 130 3.09 9.47 0.15
C ASN A 130 4.55 9.78 0.44
N PHE A 131 5.19 9.01 1.32
CA PHE A 131 6.60 9.15 1.63
C PHE A 131 7.47 8.92 0.38
N TYR A 132 7.23 7.84 -0.37
CA TYR A 132 7.93 7.59 -1.64
C TYR A 132 7.74 8.74 -2.64
N LEU A 133 6.50 9.17 -2.86
CA LEU A 133 6.16 10.21 -3.81
C LEU A 133 6.80 11.57 -3.46
N THR A 134 6.89 11.91 -2.17
CA THR A 134 7.54 13.13 -1.69
C THR A 134 9.05 13.04 -1.88
N ASN A 135 9.69 11.92 -1.54
CA ASN A 135 11.15 11.77 -1.64
C ASN A 135 11.66 11.61 -3.07
N THR A 136 10.80 11.38 -4.04
CA THR A 136 11.18 11.25 -5.46
C THR A 136 10.59 12.35 -6.34
N GLU A 137 10.12 13.45 -5.74
CA GLU A 137 9.47 14.54 -6.49
C GLU A 137 10.42 15.25 -7.45
N ASP A 138 11.66 15.44 -7.05
CA ASP A 138 12.73 16.01 -7.89
C ASP A 138 13.11 15.14 -9.10
N LYS A 139 12.69 13.87 -9.11
CA LYS A 139 12.92 12.88 -10.17
C LYS A 139 11.69 12.61 -11.03
N ALA A 140 10.60 13.34 -10.84
CA ALA A 140 9.30 13.07 -11.49
C ALA A 140 9.35 13.15 -13.04
N ASP A 141 10.29 13.88 -13.60
CA ASP A 141 10.50 14.01 -15.04
C ASP A 141 11.35 12.88 -15.65
N ASP A 142 12.06 12.08 -14.83
CA ASP A 142 12.81 10.92 -15.31
C ASP A 142 11.82 9.82 -15.76
N PRO A 143 11.97 9.25 -16.98
CA PRO A 143 11.04 8.26 -17.51
C PRO A 143 10.85 7.01 -16.61
N ASN A 144 11.91 6.53 -15.94
CA ASN A 144 11.81 5.40 -15.04
C ASN A 144 11.04 5.77 -13.77
N TYR A 145 11.34 6.92 -13.19
CA TYR A 145 10.64 7.41 -12.00
C TYR A 145 9.19 7.77 -12.32
N LYS A 146 8.90 8.26 -13.51
CA LYS A 146 7.51 8.48 -13.95
C LYS A 146 6.69 7.20 -13.86
N LEU A 147 7.24 6.07 -14.34
CA LEU A 147 6.61 4.75 -14.21
C LEU A 147 6.50 4.32 -12.74
N TYR A 148 7.59 4.35 -11.96
CA TYR A 148 7.56 3.92 -10.56
C TYR A 148 6.61 4.76 -9.71
N ARG A 149 6.55 6.07 -9.95
CA ARG A 149 5.61 6.97 -9.28
C ARG A 149 4.16 6.68 -9.67
N ALA A 150 3.88 6.33 -10.93
CA ALA A 150 2.56 5.90 -11.36
C ALA A 150 2.11 4.60 -10.67
N GLU A 151 3.01 3.62 -10.53
CA GLU A 151 2.75 2.39 -9.79
C GLU A 151 2.45 2.67 -8.30
N VAL A 152 3.22 3.56 -7.65
CA VAL A 152 2.98 3.93 -6.24
C VAL A 152 1.67 4.72 -6.09
N ARG A 153 1.32 5.58 -7.04
CA ARG A 153 0.02 6.27 -7.07
C ARG A 153 -1.14 5.28 -7.25
N PHE A 154 -0.95 4.25 -8.08
CA PHE A 154 -1.92 3.15 -8.19
C PHE A 154 -2.09 2.43 -6.84
N LEU A 155 -1.01 2.04 -6.17
CA LEU A 155 -1.08 1.36 -4.86
C LEU A 155 -1.77 2.24 -3.81
N ARG A 156 -1.49 3.55 -3.80
CA ARG A 156 -2.21 4.50 -2.94
C ARG A 156 -3.70 4.55 -3.24
N ALA A 157 -4.08 4.59 -4.52
CA ALA A 157 -5.48 4.55 -4.94
C ALA A 157 -6.15 3.22 -4.53
N LEU A 158 -5.46 2.10 -4.65
CA LEU A 158 -5.92 0.79 -4.20
C LEU A 158 -6.23 0.77 -2.69
N HIS A 159 -5.32 1.27 -1.85
CA HIS A 159 -5.55 1.33 -0.40
C HIS A 159 -6.68 2.31 -0.02
N LEU A 160 -6.80 3.43 -0.73
CA LEU A 160 -7.91 4.38 -0.55
C LEU A 160 -9.24 3.78 -1.03
N TRP A 161 -9.23 2.93 -2.06
CA TRP A 161 -10.41 2.18 -2.47
C TRP A 161 -10.86 1.20 -1.38
N TYR A 162 -9.93 0.48 -0.72
CA TYR A 162 -10.28 -0.36 0.43
C TYR A 162 -10.87 0.45 1.60
N PHE A 163 -10.38 1.66 1.84
CA PHE A 163 -11.02 2.56 2.81
C PHE A 163 -12.45 2.95 2.39
N LEU A 164 -12.65 3.25 1.12
CA LEU A 164 -13.98 3.56 0.58
C LEU A 164 -14.92 2.36 0.70
N ASP A 165 -14.44 1.17 0.37
CA ASP A 165 -15.20 -0.08 0.41
C ASP A 165 -15.61 -0.46 1.84
N LEU A 166 -14.66 -0.46 2.78
CA LEU A 166 -14.87 -0.97 4.14
C LEU A 166 -15.52 0.08 5.08
N TRP A 167 -15.26 1.38 4.89
CA TRP A 167 -15.76 2.43 5.79
C TRP A 167 -16.54 3.55 5.09
N GLY A 168 -16.59 3.56 3.77
CA GLY A 168 -17.19 4.65 3.00
C GLY A 168 -16.45 5.99 3.09
N LYS A 169 -15.26 6.01 3.73
CA LYS A 169 -14.45 7.20 3.97
C LYS A 169 -13.00 6.84 4.32
N ALA A 170 -12.09 7.78 4.13
CA ALA A 170 -10.68 7.61 4.44
C ALA A 170 -10.10 8.82 5.20
N PRO A 171 -9.06 8.62 6.04
CA PRO A 171 -8.14 9.70 6.40
C PRO A 171 -7.31 10.04 5.15
N PHE A 172 -7.62 11.18 4.53
CA PHE A 172 -7.14 11.52 3.20
C PHE A 172 -6.00 12.53 3.27
N LYS A 173 -4.87 12.17 2.67
CA LYS A 173 -3.72 13.02 2.45
C LYS A 173 -2.90 12.49 1.29
N THR A 174 -2.32 13.37 0.47
CA THR A 174 -1.54 13.00 -0.72
C THR A 174 -0.06 13.36 -0.64
N THR A 175 0.34 14.01 0.46
CA THR A 175 1.71 14.43 0.76
C THR A 175 2.21 13.79 2.03
N TYR A 176 3.53 13.68 2.20
CA TYR A 176 4.14 13.27 3.46
C TYR A 176 4.60 14.52 4.23
N ASP A 177 3.86 14.86 5.27
CA ASP A 177 4.20 15.89 6.26
C ASP A 177 3.67 15.44 7.62
N ILE A 178 4.56 15.23 8.57
CA ILE A 178 4.23 14.73 9.92
C ILE A 178 3.49 15.76 10.79
N TYR A 179 3.52 17.03 10.42
CA TYR A 179 2.88 18.11 11.18
C TYR A 179 1.45 18.41 10.71
N GLU A 180 1.07 17.90 9.56
CA GLU A 180 -0.26 18.08 9.01
C GLU A 180 -1.09 16.80 9.16
N LEU A 181 -2.22 16.90 9.84
CA LEU A 181 -3.14 15.77 9.99
C LEU A 181 -3.93 15.54 8.70
N PRO A 182 -4.23 14.27 8.36
CA PRO A 182 -5.12 13.97 7.23
C PRO A 182 -6.52 14.53 7.50
N VAL A 183 -7.21 14.92 6.44
CA VAL A 183 -8.63 15.32 6.49
C VAL A 183 -9.51 14.12 6.13
N GLU A 184 -10.73 14.07 6.63
CA GLU A 184 -11.69 13.05 6.19
C GLU A 184 -12.15 13.35 4.76
N LYS A 185 -12.07 12.36 3.87
CA LYS A 185 -12.70 12.37 2.55
C LYS A 185 -13.64 11.17 2.45
N ALA A 186 -14.89 11.36 2.01
CA ALA A 186 -15.94 10.35 2.13
C ALA A 186 -16.80 10.24 0.86
N GLY A 187 -17.43 9.09 0.68
CA GLY A 187 -18.47 8.86 -0.32
C GLY A 187 -18.05 9.30 -1.71
N LYS A 188 -18.89 10.14 -2.36
CA LYS A 188 -18.66 10.60 -3.72
C LYS A 188 -17.32 11.34 -3.90
N ASP A 189 -16.91 12.17 -2.93
CA ASP A 189 -15.67 12.94 -3.05
C ASP A 189 -14.42 12.02 -3.05
N LEU A 190 -14.46 10.90 -2.31
CA LEU A 190 -13.40 9.91 -2.32
C LEU A 190 -13.46 9.06 -3.60
N TYR A 191 -14.67 8.66 -4.02
CA TYR A 191 -14.90 7.97 -5.28
C TYR A 191 -14.33 8.76 -6.47
N ASP A 192 -14.72 10.02 -6.62
CA ASP A 192 -14.27 10.89 -7.71
C ASP A 192 -12.74 11.07 -7.70
N TRP A 193 -12.15 11.20 -6.52
CA TRP A 193 -10.70 11.35 -6.41
C TRP A 193 -9.96 10.09 -6.84
N ILE A 194 -10.42 8.90 -6.42
CA ILE A 194 -9.80 7.62 -6.80
C ILE A 194 -9.90 7.43 -8.32
N ASP A 195 -11.07 7.69 -8.88
CA ASP A 195 -11.32 7.58 -10.31
C ASP A 195 -10.42 8.52 -11.14
N GLN A 196 -10.30 9.77 -10.69
CA GLN A 196 -9.43 10.74 -11.36
C GLN A 196 -7.95 10.37 -11.22
N GLU A 197 -7.51 9.92 -10.04
CA GLU A 197 -6.13 9.50 -9.80
C GLU A 197 -5.74 8.33 -10.72
N LEU A 198 -6.60 7.33 -10.86
CA LEU A 198 -6.41 6.21 -11.77
C LEU A 198 -6.33 6.69 -13.23
N THR A 199 -7.24 7.57 -13.65
CA THR A 199 -7.25 8.16 -15.00
C THR A 199 -5.95 8.91 -15.31
N ASP A 200 -5.43 9.68 -14.36
CA ASP A 200 -4.21 10.47 -14.53
C ASP A 200 -2.95 9.61 -14.66
N ILE A 201 -2.93 8.43 -14.04
CA ILE A 201 -1.77 7.53 -14.08
C ILE A 201 -1.80 6.55 -15.24
N GLU A 202 -2.95 6.23 -15.83
CA GLU A 202 -3.06 5.27 -16.93
C GLU A 202 -2.03 5.48 -18.04
N PRO A 203 -1.79 6.71 -18.57
CA PRO A 203 -0.83 6.92 -19.64
C PRO A 203 0.62 6.72 -19.22
N GLN A 204 0.88 6.60 -17.91
CA GLN A 204 2.22 6.51 -17.33
C GLN A 204 2.58 5.09 -16.90
N LEU A 205 1.58 4.21 -16.80
CA LEU A 205 1.76 2.80 -16.45
C LEU A 205 2.23 1.98 -17.68
N ALA A 206 2.88 0.86 -17.40
CA ALA A 206 3.22 -0.14 -18.40
C ALA A 206 1.95 -0.68 -19.11
N GLU A 207 2.10 -1.18 -20.32
CA GLU A 207 0.98 -1.72 -21.09
C GLU A 207 0.39 -2.97 -20.42
N VAL A 208 -0.88 -3.24 -20.70
CA VAL A 208 -1.62 -4.38 -20.13
C VAL A 208 -0.86 -5.68 -20.39
N GLY A 209 -0.52 -6.40 -19.32
CA GLY A 209 0.19 -7.67 -19.37
C GLY A 209 1.69 -7.57 -19.63
N GLU A 210 2.26 -6.36 -19.74
CA GLU A 210 3.70 -6.18 -19.96
C GLU A 210 4.53 -6.78 -18.84
N PHE A 211 4.00 -6.78 -17.62
CA PHE A 211 4.65 -7.36 -16.45
C PHE A 211 4.31 -8.83 -16.19
N ASN A 212 3.57 -9.49 -17.08
CA ASN A 212 3.30 -10.93 -16.99
C ASN A 212 4.52 -11.76 -17.42
N ASN A 213 5.64 -11.52 -16.73
CA ASN A 213 6.90 -12.23 -16.91
C ASN A 213 7.58 -12.42 -15.56
N SER A 214 8.42 -13.42 -15.42
CA SER A 214 9.05 -13.81 -14.15
C SER A 214 9.84 -12.70 -13.45
N ALA A 215 10.32 -11.70 -14.17
CA ALA A 215 11.12 -10.61 -13.59
C ALA A 215 10.28 -9.52 -12.95
N ASN A 216 9.12 -9.19 -13.55
CA ASN A 216 8.28 -8.06 -13.16
C ASN A 216 6.91 -8.47 -12.59
N PHE A 217 6.62 -9.78 -12.55
CA PHE A 217 5.35 -10.29 -12.08
C PHE A 217 5.02 -9.77 -10.67
N GLY A 218 3.87 -9.14 -10.51
CA GLY A 218 3.47 -8.48 -9.27
C GLY A 218 3.65 -6.95 -9.26
N ARG A 219 4.19 -6.35 -10.33
CA ARG A 219 4.15 -4.90 -10.52
C ARG A 219 2.84 -4.48 -11.18
N ALA A 220 2.35 -3.29 -10.82
CA ALA A 220 1.11 -2.76 -11.35
C ALA A 220 1.31 -2.21 -12.77
N ASP A 221 0.45 -2.64 -13.69
CA ASP A 221 0.35 -2.15 -15.05
C ASP A 221 -1.05 -1.55 -15.32
N LYS A 222 -1.33 -1.16 -16.56
CA LYS A 222 -2.66 -0.67 -16.96
C LYS A 222 -3.77 -1.69 -16.69
N GLY A 223 -3.47 -2.99 -16.74
CA GLY A 223 -4.47 -4.03 -16.44
C GLY A 223 -4.96 -3.97 -15.00
N ALA A 224 -4.05 -3.73 -14.06
CA ALA A 224 -4.41 -3.54 -12.66
C ALA A 224 -5.25 -2.26 -12.46
N ALA A 225 -4.89 -1.15 -13.13
CA ALA A 225 -5.65 0.10 -13.08
C ALA A 225 -7.05 -0.06 -13.68
N TYR A 226 -7.19 -0.71 -14.83
CA TYR A 226 -8.48 -0.98 -15.47
C TYR A 226 -9.38 -1.85 -14.59
N MET A 227 -8.84 -2.87 -13.96
CA MET A 227 -9.63 -3.71 -13.05
C MET A 227 -10.07 -2.92 -11.82
N LEU A 228 -9.24 -2.05 -11.27
CA LEU A 228 -9.64 -1.21 -10.13
C LEU A 228 -10.72 -0.19 -10.54
N HIS A 229 -10.63 0.42 -11.74
CA HIS A 229 -11.70 1.23 -12.31
C HIS A 229 -13.01 0.44 -12.45
N ALA A 230 -12.95 -0.77 -12.97
CA ALA A 230 -14.13 -1.62 -13.13
C ALA A 230 -14.79 -1.93 -11.77
N ARG A 231 -14.01 -2.27 -10.76
CA ARG A 231 -14.51 -2.53 -9.39
C ARG A 231 -15.10 -1.27 -8.76
N LEU A 232 -14.41 -0.14 -8.90
CA LEU A 232 -14.87 1.16 -8.39
C LEU A 232 -16.21 1.56 -9.05
N ALA A 233 -16.31 1.47 -10.37
CA ALA A 233 -17.49 1.82 -11.14
C ALA A 233 -18.67 0.86 -10.88
N LEU A 234 -18.43 -0.45 -10.72
CA LEU A 234 -19.46 -1.44 -10.40
C LEU A 234 -20.19 -1.11 -9.10
N ASN A 235 -19.46 -0.63 -8.09
CA ASN A 235 -20.01 -0.27 -6.78
C ASN A 235 -20.30 1.23 -6.62
N SER A 236 -20.29 2.00 -7.72
CA SER A 236 -20.48 3.45 -7.71
C SER A 236 -21.75 3.90 -6.97
N GLU A 237 -22.87 3.19 -7.17
CA GLU A 237 -24.14 3.53 -6.52
C GLU A 237 -24.07 3.37 -4.99
N VAL A 238 -23.38 2.35 -4.49
CA VAL A 238 -23.17 2.09 -3.06
C VAL A 238 -22.25 3.17 -2.47
N TYR A 239 -21.10 3.38 -3.07
CA TYR A 239 -20.09 4.33 -2.58
C TYR A 239 -20.59 5.76 -2.55
N THR A 240 -21.41 6.14 -3.53
CA THR A 240 -21.93 7.50 -3.68
C THR A 240 -23.35 7.70 -3.15
N LYS A 241 -23.93 6.69 -2.49
CA LYS A 241 -25.30 6.68 -1.98
C LYS A 241 -26.33 7.01 -3.07
N GLY A 242 -26.14 6.45 -4.26
CA GLY A 242 -27.03 6.62 -5.42
C GLY A 242 -26.77 7.85 -6.28
N ALA A 243 -25.77 8.67 -5.95
CA ALA A 243 -25.45 9.86 -6.73
C ALA A 243 -24.78 9.56 -8.08
N VAL A 244 -24.08 8.43 -8.19
CA VAL A 244 -23.42 7.96 -9.41
C VAL A 244 -23.84 6.52 -9.70
N LYS A 245 -23.99 6.17 -11.01
CA LYS A 245 -24.34 4.84 -11.49
C LYS A 245 -23.50 4.53 -12.73
N ASP A 246 -22.25 4.14 -12.54
CA ASP A 246 -21.25 4.00 -13.59
C ASP A 246 -21.12 2.54 -14.10
N TYR A 247 -22.22 1.79 -14.16
CA TYR A 247 -22.20 0.38 -14.60
C TYR A 247 -21.66 0.21 -16.02
N GLN A 248 -21.96 1.14 -16.94
CA GLN A 248 -21.42 1.10 -18.28
C GLN A 248 -19.90 1.27 -18.28
N LYS A 249 -19.37 2.18 -17.44
CA LYS A 249 -17.94 2.39 -17.25
C LYS A 249 -17.25 1.11 -16.75
N ALA A 250 -17.89 0.36 -15.84
CA ALA A 250 -17.37 -0.93 -15.40
C ALA A 250 -17.24 -1.92 -16.57
N ILE A 251 -18.25 -2.00 -17.44
CA ILE A 251 -18.23 -2.85 -18.65
C ILE A 251 -17.13 -2.39 -19.61
N ASP A 252 -16.99 -1.08 -19.82
CA ASP A 252 -16.02 -0.51 -20.75
C ASP A 252 -14.58 -0.85 -20.30
N TYR A 253 -14.26 -0.74 -19.00
CA TYR A 253 -12.95 -1.13 -18.47
C TYR A 253 -12.72 -2.65 -18.52
N CYS A 254 -13.73 -3.47 -18.29
CA CYS A 254 -13.61 -4.92 -18.50
C CYS A 254 -13.30 -5.24 -19.95
N ASN A 255 -13.93 -4.55 -20.91
CA ASN A 255 -13.68 -4.75 -22.34
C ASN A 255 -12.23 -4.39 -22.75
N LEU A 256 -11.57 -3.48 -22.05
CA LEU A 256 -10.15 -3.17 -22.28
C LEU A 256 -9.22 -4.33 -21.88
N LEU A 257 -9.69 -5.23 -21.01
CA LEU A 257 -8.96 -6.42 -20.58
C LEU A 257 -9.24 -7.65 -21.45
N ASP A 258 -10.31 -7.61 -22.26
CA ASP A 258 -10.68 -8.74 -23.12
C ASP A 258 -9.57 -9.07 -24.12
N GLY A 259 -9.23 -10.36 -24.21
CA GLY A 259 -8.14 -10.85 -25.05
C GLY A 259 -6.72 -10.47 -24.58
N LYS A 260 -6.58 -9.80 -23.43
CA LYS A 260 -5.29 -9.49 -22.81
C LYS A 260 -4.91 -10.51 -21.75
N TYR A 261 -5.89 -11.07 -21.09
CA TYR A 261 -5.76 -12.15 -20.13
C TYR A 261 -6.48 -13.40 -20.64
N GLU A 262 -6.03 -14.57 -20.24
CA GLU A 262 -6.57 -15.86 -20.66
C GLU A 262 -6.71 -16.79 -19.47
N LEU A 263 -7.83 -17.48 -19.34
CA LEU A 263 -7.99 -18.52 -18.33
C LEU A 263 -6.96 -19.64 -18.55
N SER A 264 -6.31 -20.09 -17.49
CA SER A 264 -5.43 -21.24 -17.53
C SER A 264 -6.23 -22.52 -17.78
N LYS A 265 -6.07 -23.10 -18.96
CA LYS A 265 -6.86 -24.26 -19.42
C LYS A 265 -6.02 -25.50 -19.69
N ALA A 266 -4.72 -25.32 -19.94
CA ALA A 266 -3.85 -26.42 -20.30
C ALA A 266 -3.52 -27.30 -19.08
N GLU A 267 -3.76 -28.60 -19.22
CA GLU A 267 -3.31 -29.59 -18.24
C GLU A 267 -1.79 -29.72 -18.24
N LYS A 268 -1.17 -29.82 -17.08
CA LYS A 268 0.27 -30.03 -16.90
C LYS A 268 0.51 -30.91 -15.68
N ASN A 269 1.32 -31.97 -15.83
CA ASN A 269 1.68 -32.87 -14.76
C ASN A 269 0.49 -33.50 -14.01
N GLY A 270 -0.63 -33.72 -14.69
CA GLY A 270 -1.86 -34.31 -14.10
C GLY A 270 -2.74 -33.30 -13.36
N TYR A 271 -2.41 -32.01 -13.41
CA TYR A 271 -3.21 -30.92 -12.82
C TYR A 271 -3.93 -30.14 -13.91
N THR A 272 -5.18 -29.79 -13.66
CA THR A 272 -5.97 -28.94 -14.56
C THR A 272 -5.38 -27.52 -14.63
N GLY A 273 -5.73 -26.78 -15.67
CA GLY A 273 -5.34 -25.37 -15.78
C GLY A 273 -5.75 -24.54 -14.57
N TYR A 274 -6.95 -24.79 -14.02
CA TYR A 274 -7.43 -24.11 -12.80
C TYR A 274 -6.55 -24.41 -11.59
N GLU A 275 -6.21 -25.67 -11.33
CA GLU A 275 -5.36 -26.06 -10.21
C GLU A 275 -3.96 -25.43 -10.30
N GLN A 276 -3.44 -25.26 -11.52
CA GLN A 276 -2.11 -24.67 -11.72
C GLN A 276 -2.02 -23.20 -11.29
N VAL A 277 -3.12 -22.45 -11.27
CA VAL A 277 -3.14 -21.07 -10.78
C VAL A 277 -2.79 -20.99 -9.29
N PHE A 278 -3.05 -22.07 -8.54
CA PHE A 278 -2.81 -22.18 -7.09
C PHE A 278 -1.56 -22.96 -6.72
N MET A 279 -0.75 -23.37 -7.69
CA MET A 279 0.51 -24.09 -7.43
C MET A 279 1.62 -23.12 -7.01
N ALA A 280 2.60 -23.65 -6.27
CA ALA A 280 3.74 -22.90 -5.76
C ALA A 280 4.64 -22.29 -6.86
N ASP A 281 4.55 -22.79 -8.09
CA ASP A 281 5.29 -22.31 -9.26
C ASP A 281 4.44 -21.42 -10.19
N ASN A 282 3.32 -20.89 -9.72
CA ASN A 282 2.40 -20.10 -10.54
C ASN A 282 3.03 -18.81 -11.10
N ASP A 283 4.04 -18.26 -10.45
CA ASP A 283 4.83 -17.11 -10.91
C ASP A 283 5.87 -17.46 -12.01
N GLN A 284 6.04 -18.75 -12.34
CA GLN A 284 6.89 -19.28 -13.42
C GLN A 284 6.08 -20.02 -14.47
N ASN A 285 4.82 -20.30 -14.19
CA ASN A 285 3.91 -20.96 -15.12
C ASN A 285 3.23 -19.93 -16.03
N VAL A 286 3.65 -19.88 -17.30
CA VAL A 286 3.15 -18.90 -18.28
C VAL A 286 1.63 -18.93 -18.43
N GLN A 287 0.98 -20.09 -18.28
CA GLN A 287 -0.48 -20.19 -18.37
C GLN A 287 -1.17 -19.56 -17.14
N ALA A 288 -0.64 -19.82 -15.95
CA ALA A 288 -1.15 -19.23 -14.71
C ALA A 288 -0.91 -17.72 -14.70
N MET A 289 0.28 -17.25 -15.08
CA MET A 289 0.58 -15.81 -15.16
C MET A 289 -0.35 -15.05 -16.09
N LYS A 290 -0.84 -15.68 -17.18
CA LYS A 290 -1.77 -15.04 -18.11
C LYS A 290 -3.16 -14.81 -17.52
N GLU A 291 -3.57 -15.56 -16.52
CA GLU A 291 -4.86 -15.39 -15.85
C GLU A 291 -4.83 -14.34 -14.75
N ILE A 292 -3.65 -14.11 -14.13
CA ILE A 292 -3.48 -13.26 -12.95
C ILE A 292 -3.15 -11.83 -13.38
N ILE A 293 -3.95 -10.86 -12.91
CA ILE A 293 -3.77 -9.44 -13.24
C ILE A 293 -2.71 -8.79 -12.34
N LEU A 294 -2.85 -8.91 -11.02
CA LEU A 294 -1.91 -8.34 -10.04
C LEU A 294 -1.75 -9.30 -8.86
N PRO A 295 -0.70 -10.10 -8.83
CA PRO A 295 -0.45 -11.00 -7.70
C PRO A 295 0.27 -10.29 -6.56
N ILE A 296 -0.03 -10.72 -5.33
CA ILE A 296 0.81 -10.44 -4.16
C ILE A 296 1.81 -11.57 -4.06
N ARG A 297 3.09 -11.31 -4.37
CA ARG A 297 4.11 -12.34 -4.44
C ARG A 297 4.62 -12.75 -3.08
N GLN A 298 4.70 -14.06 -2.88
CA GLN A 298 5.33 -14.67 -1.70
C GLN A 298 6.28 -15.78 -2.16
N ASP A 299 7.55 -15.72 -1.74
CA ASP A 299 8.58 -16.66 -2.11
C ASP A 299 8.86 -17.73 -1.02
N GLY A 300 8.09 -17.67 0.08
CA GLY A 300 8.24 -18.57 1.22
C GLY A 300 9.55 -18.41 2.01
N ALA A 301 10.41 -17.49 1.62
CA ALA A 301 11.70 -17.24 2.26
C ALA A 301 11.82 -15.79 2.77
N LYS A 302 11.92 -14.82 1.86
CA LYS A 302 12.04 -13.39 2.18
C LYS A 302 10.69 -12.70 2.30
N THR A 303 9.76 -13.07 1.45
CA THR A 303 8.39 -12.56 1.42
C THR A 303 7.42 -13.62 1.91
N LYS A 304 7.51 -13.96 3.18
CA LYS A 304 6.58 -14.88 3.87
C LYS A 304 5.90 -14.18 5.03
N CYS A 305 4.62 -14.49 5.24
CA CYS A 305 3.85 -14.08 6.41
C CYS A 305 2.77 -15.12 6.70
N TYR A 306 2.04 -14.94 7.79
CA TYR A 306 0.90 -15.81 8.11
C TYR A 306 -0.34 -15.53 7.23
N SER A 307 -0.23 -14.61 6.30
CA SER A 307 -1.34 -14.21 5.41
C SER A 307 -1.35 -14.96 4.08
N GLY A 308 -0.32 -15.75 3.79
CA GLY A 308 -0.23 -16.45 2.52
C GLY A 308 0.23 -17.88 2.65
#